data_78d28831696d56de81a4806bf454ce2a
#
_entry.id   78d28831696d56de81a4806bf454ce2a
#
_cell.length_a   1.000
_cell.length_b   1.000
_cell.length_c   1.000
_cell.angle_alpha   90.00
_cell.angle_beta   90.00
_cell.angle_gamma   90.00
#
_symmetry.space_group_name_H-M   'P 1'
#
loop_
_entity.id
_entity.type
_entity.pdbx_description
1 polymer ?
#
loop_
_entity_poly.entity_id
_entity_poly.type
_entity_poly.pdbx_seq_one_letter_code
_entity_poly.pdbx_strand_id
1 'polypeptide(L)'
;MLIAGCRSATDGSITASGTIEATEVTVSAKVGGEITKLFVDEGSAVRKGDTLLLIDRSDNLIQLRQVEANALAARAALSLALAGARKEDLLQAEASLSSARDDLRRMETLSASASATQKQLDDARTRLVLAEQSYLKLKAGTRGEDVEAARARRDQAVAQVDALRKKLDDAVVVAPVRGTVTGKSVEEGETVQPGGALVKLSLLEKVHLMIYVTEVELADVKIGQGVKISIDAYPGRTFPGTITYISPAAEFTPRNIQTKEDRTKLVFGVKVEAANSDHLLKAGMPADAVIEAAGSPDAAR
;
A
#
# COMPACT_ATOMS: atom_id res chain seq x y z
N MET A 1 30.07 38.93 -63.93
CA MET A 1 29.58 39.39 -62.61
C MET A 1 28.80 38.25 -62.00
N LEU A 2 29.49 37.40 -61.25
CA LEU A 2 28.90 36.19 -60.61
C LEU A 2 28.35 36.61 -59.25
N ILE A 3 27.03 36.49 -59.09
CA ILE A 3 26.39 36.67 -57.79
C ILE A 3 26.43 35.34 -57.07
N ALA A 4 27.35 35.26 -56.10
CA ALA A 4 27.38 34.15 -55.15
C ALA A 4 26.21 34.33 -54.14
N GLY A 5 25.16 33.56 -54.32
CA GLY A 5 24.10 33.45 -53.33
C GLY A 5 24.61 32.68 -52.10
N CYS A 6 24.74 33.39 -50.97
CA CYS A 6 24.94 32.73 -49.67
C CYS A 6 23.67 31.93 -49.38
N ARG A 7 23.76 30.61 -49.52
CA ARG A 7 22.86 29.65 -48.90
C ARG A 7 23.19 29.64 -47.43
N SER A 8 22.34 30.24 -46.61
CA SER A 8 22.33 30.03 -45.17
C SER A 8 22.15 28.53 -44.94
N ALA A 9 23.17 27.84 -44.48
CA ALA A 9 23.06 26.45 -44.02
C ALA A 9 22.15 26.48 -42.76
N THR A 10 20.89 26.13 -42.94
CA THR A 10 20.03 25.76 -41.82
C THR A 10 20.63 24.49 -41.26
N ASP A 11 21.37 24.62 -40.19
CA ASP A 11 21.74 23.50 -39.35
C ASP A 11 20.43 22.77 -39.06
N GLY A 12 20.34 21.46 -39.36
CA GLY A 12 19.11 20.67 -39.28
C GLY A 12 18.60 20.46 -37.83
N SER A 13 18.81 21.43 -36.96
CA SER A 13 18.34 21.44 -35.59
C SER A 13 16.89 21.95 -35.52
N ILE A 14 16.04 21.22 -34.82
CA ILE A 14 14.66 21.59 -34.50
C ILE A 14 14.69 22.38 -33.20
N THR A 15 14.11 23.57 -33.20
CA THR A 15 13.97 24.42 -32.00
C THR A 15 12.50 24.50 -31.63
N ALA A 16 12.17 24.08 -30.39
CA ALA A 16 10.82 24.14 -29.86
C ALA A 16 10.82 24.70 -28.44
N SER A 17 9.82 25.51 -28.13
CA SER A 17 9.64 26.08 -26.80
C SER A 17 8.58 25.30 -26.03
N GLY A 18 8.74 25.26 -24.71
CA GLY A 18 7.81 24.57 -23.84
C GLY A 18 7.87 25.01 -22.39
N THR A 19 7.29 24.23 -21.52
CA THR A 19 7.27 24.51 -20.08
C THR A 19 7.85 23.32 -19.32
N ILE A 20 8.69 23.63 -18.33
CA ILE A 20 9.22 22.62 -17.42
C ILE A 20 8.12 22.17 -16.48
N GLU A 21 7.96 20.86 -16.37
CA GLU A 21 7.04 20.19 -15.47
C GLU A 21 7.81 19.28 -14.53
N ALA A 22 7.32 19.12 -13.31
CA ALA A 22 7.83 18.13 -12.37
C ALA A 22 6.75 17.09 -12.08
N THR A 23 7.16 15.86 -11.76
CA THR A 23 6.22 14.86 -11.31
C THR A 23 5.70 15.24 -9.93
N GLU A 24 4.40 15.38 -9.79
CA GLU A 24 3.74 15.69 -8.52
C GLU A 24 3.03 14.48 -7.95
N VAL A 25 3.16 14.30 -6.64
CA VAL A 25 2.49 13.25 -5.87
C VAL A 25 1.64 13.92 -4.79
N THR A 26 0.34 13.76 -4.89
CA THR A 26 -0.58 14.23 -3.84
C THR A 26 -0.68 13.15 -2.75
N VAL A 27 -0.28 13.51 -1.53
CA VAL A 27 -0.45 12.69 -0.35
C VAL A 27 -1.83 12.95 0.22
N SER A 28 -2.64 11.90 0.32
CA SER A 28 -4.03 11.98 0.81
C SER A 28 -4.20 11.23 2.12
N ALA A 29 -5.17 11.66 2.94
CA ALA A 29 -5.54 11.01 4.18
C ALA A 29 -6.12 9.61 3.92
N LYS A 30 -5.63 8.59 4.61
CA LYS A 30 -6.19 7.23 4.56
C LYS A 30 -7.25 7.01 5.63
N VAL A 31 -7.19 7.80 6.71
CA VAL A 31 -8.14 7.81 7.83
C VAL A 31 -8.63 9.22 8.08
N GLY A 32 -9.84 9.36 8.63
CA GLY A 32 -10.37 10.65 9.04
C GLY A 32 -10.00 10.96 10.49
N GLY A 33 -9.95 12.24 10.81
CA GLY A 33 -9.70 12.77 12.16
C GLY A 33 -9.12 14.18 12.13
N GLU A 34 -8.90 14.76 13.30
CA GLU A 34 -8.25 16.06 13.45
C GLU A 34 -6.74 15.94 13.26
N ILE A 35 -6.12 16.90 12.60
CA ILE A 35 -4.67 17.01 12.47
C ILE A 35 -4.10 17.53 13.78
N THR A 36 -3.43 16.67 14.52
CA THR A 36 -2.83 17.02 15.80
C THR A 36 -1.47 17.69 15.66
N LYS A 37 -0.74 17.39 14.59
CA LYS A 37 0.57 17.98 14.33
C LYS A 37 0.94 17.91 12.86
N LEU A 38 1.54 18.99 12.38
CA LEU A 38 2.11 19.11 11.04
C LEU A 38 3.63 19.35 11.16
N PHE A 39 4.44 18.54 10.46
CA PHE A 39 5.91 18.59 10.57
C PHE A 39 6.57 19.26 9.38
N VAL A 40 5.82 19.60 8.35
CA VAL A 40 6.33 20.15 7.10
C VAL A 40 5.56 21.39 6.69
N ASP A 41 6.25 22.28 6.00
CA ASP A 41 5.69 23.45 5.35
C ASP A 41 6.04 23.46 3.87
N GLU A 42 5.43 24.36 3.10
CA GLU A 42 5.79 24.59 1.71
C GLU A 42 7.28 24.94 1.58
N GLY A 43 7.95 24.32 0.62
CA GLY A 43 9.39 24.41 0.44
C GLY A 43 10.20 23.39 1.25
N SER A 44 9.62 22.66 2.19
CA SER A 44 10.33 21.62 2.96
C SER A 44 10.78 20.48 2.05
N ALA A 45 12.04 20.07 2.17
CA ALA A 45 12.56 18.86 1.53
C ALA A 45 12.29 17.64 2.40
N VAL A 46 11.72 16.59 1.83
CA VAL A 46 11.37 15.35 2.54
C VAL A 46 11.97 14.13 1.85
N ARG A 47 12.25 13.09 2.64
CA ARG A 47 12.68 11.78 2.17
C ARG A 47 11.51 10.80 2.28
N LYS A 48 11.56 9.73 1.48
CA LYS A 48 10.60 8.63 1.61
C LYS A 48 10.61 8.10 3.05
N GLY A 49 9.42 8.05 3.67
CA GLY A 49 9.22 7.59 5.04
C GLY A 49 9.25 8.70 6.11
N ASP A 50 9.64 9.91 5.77
CA ASP A 50 9.56 11.05 6.71
C ASP A 50 8.10 11.32 7.09
N THR A 51 7.85 11.57 8.37
CA THR A 51 6.50 11.90 8.85
C THR A 51 6.14 13.32 8.44
N LEU A 52 5.02 13.46 7.74
CA LEU A 52 4.49 14.74 7.28
C LEU A 52 3.55 15.36 8.29
N LEU A 53 2.61 14.57 8.81
CA LEU A 53 1.65 15.00 9.82
C LEU A 53 1.10 13.82 10.63
N LEU A 54 0.44 14.13 11.73
CA LEU A 54 -0.27 13.19 12.60
C LEU A 54 -1.76 13.54 12.64
N ILE A 55 -2.59 12.53 12.43
CA ILE A 55 -4.04 12.58 12.63
C ILE A 55 -4.32 12.02 14.03
N ASP A 56 -5.33 12.55 14.74
CA ASP A 56 -5.70 12.09 16.08
C ASP A 56 -6.00 10.59 16.10
N ARG A 57 -5.42 9.91 17.08
CA ARG A 57 -5.50 8.46 17.25
C ARG A 57 -6.22 8.04 18.53
N SER A 58 -6.68 9.00 19.32
CA SER A 58 -7.18 8.78 20.69
C SER A 58 -8.31 7.74 20.71
N ASP A 59 -9.31 7.92 19.87
CA ASP A 59 -10.44 6.99 19.78
C ASP A 59 -10.04 5.61 19.27
N ASN A 60 -9.16 5.56 18.25
CA ASN A 60 -8.64 4.31 17.73
C ASN A 60 -7.81 3.54 18.76
N LEU A 61 -7.08 4.23 19.64
CA LEU A 61 -6.31 3.60 20.74
C LEU A 61 -7.24 3.02 21.82
N ILE A 62 -8.35 3.70 22.14
CA ILE A 62 -9.37 3.16 23.05
C ILE A 62 -10.01 1.90 22.45
N GLN A 63 -10.38 1.97 21.16
CA GLN A 63 -10.98 0.85 20.45
C GLN A 63 -9.98 -0.32 20.31
N LEU A 64 -8.67 -0.05 20.12
CA LEU A 64 -7.65 -1.09 20.06
C LEU A 64 -7.62 -1.91 21.36
N ARG A 65 -7.61 -1.25 22.52
CA ARG A 65 -7.65 -1.93 23.83
C ARG A 65 -8.87 -2.83 23.96
N GLN A 66 -10.03 -2.42 23.47
CA GLN A 66 -11.26 -3.21 23.51
C GLN A 66 -11.15 -4.47 22.64
N VAL A 67 -10.68 -4.35 21.37
CA VAL A 67 -10.57 -5.51 20.49
C VAL A 67 -9.42 -6.43 20.91
N GLU A 68 -8.35 -5.93 21.52
CA GLU A 68 -7.28 -6.75 22.13
C GLU A 68 -7.80 -7.58 23.31
N ALA A 69 -8.67 -7.00 24.15
CA ALA A 69 -9.33 -7.75 25.23
C ALA A 69 -10.25 -8.86 24.66
N ASN A 70 -10.99 -8.58 23.60
CA ASN A 70 -11.81 -9.58 22.91
C ASN A 70 -10.96 -10.70 22.29
N ALA A 71 -9.81 -10.38 21.69
CA ALA A 71 -8.87 -11.36 21.14
C ALA A 71 -8.27 -12.24 22.24
N LEU A 72 -7.96 -11.66 23.41
CA LEU A 72 -7.51 -12.41 24.56
C LEU A 72 -8.58 -13.39 25.07
N ALA A 73 -9.83 -12.95 25.17
CA ALA A 73 -10.95 -13.81 25.56
C ALA A 73 -11.15 -14.98 24.56
N ALA A 74 -11.08 -14.70 23.25
CA ALA A 74 -11.18 -15.73 22.21
C ALA A 74 -10.02 -16.74 22.28
N ARG A 75 -8.79 -16.28 22.57
CA ARG A 75 -7.63 -17.16 22.79
C ARG A 75 -7.83 -18.04 24.00
N ALA A 76 -8.35 -17.49 25.11
CA ALA A 76 -8.65 -18.28 26.32
C ALA A 76 -9.72 -19.34 26.04
N ALA A 77 -10.76 -19.01 25.29
CA ALA A 77 -11.80 -19.97 24.90
C ALA A 77 -11.25 -21.11 24.02
N LEU A 78 -10.35 -20.83 23.08
CA LEU A 78 -9.67 -21.84 22.28
C LEU A 78 -8.78 -22.73 23.18
N SER A 79 -8.02 -22.13 24.09
CA SER A 79 -7.18 -22.87 25.02
C SER A 79 -8.01 -23.82 25.90
N LEU A 80 -9.19 -23.37 26.37
CA LEU A 80 -10.12 -24.21 27.12
C LEU A 80 -10.67 -25.37 26.28
N ALA A 81 -11.06 -25.10 25.02
CA ALA A 81 -11.51 -26.13 24.11
C ALA A 81 -10.45 -27.19 23.82
N LEU A 82 -9.18 -26.76 23.67
CA LEU A 82 -8.05 -27.67 23.46
C LEU A 82 -7.65 -28.47 24.70
N ALA A 83 -7.85 -27.90 25.87
CA ALA A 83 -7.54 -28.60 27.16
C ALA A 83 -8.49 -29.80 27.40
N GLY A 84 -9.69 -29.77 26.86
CA GLY A 84 -10.67 -30.84 27.00
C GLY A 84 -11.18 -30.99 28.42
N ALA A 85 -11.46 -32.25 28.83
CA ALA A 85 -11.92 -32.58 30.19
C ALA A 85 -10.80 -32.34 31.21
N ARG A 86 -11.19 -31.96 32.43
CA ARG A 86 -10.23 -31.83 33.54
C ARG A 86 -9.66 -33.21 33.92
N LYS A 87 -8.41 -33.21 34.34
CA LYS A 87 -7.72 -34.43 34.74
C LYS A 87 -8.46 -35.14 35.87
N GLU A 88 -9.02 -34.40 36.82
CA GLU A 88 -9.79 -34.91 37.94
C GLU A 88 -11.06 -35.64 37.49
N ASP A 89 -11.77 -35.07 36.50
CA ASP A 89 -13.00 -35.67 35.94
C ASP A 89 -12.66 -37.00 35.24
N LEU A 90 -11.55 -37.06 34.52
CA LEU A 90 -11.06 -38.27 33.87
C LEU A 90 -10.69 -39.35 34.89
N LEU A 91 -9.96 -38.99 35.95
CA LEU A 91 -9.60 -39.94 37.02
C LEU A 91 -10.83 -40.47 37.74
N GLN A 92 -11.85 -39.61 37.99
CA GLN A 92 -13.10 -40.03 38.61
C GLN A 92 -13.88 -41.02 37.71
N ALA A 93 -13.95 -40.75 36.42
CA ALA A 93 -14.62 -41.63 35.45
C ALA A 93 -13.87 -42.96 35.30
N GLU A 94 -12.54 -42.93 35.31
CA GLU A 94 -11.70 -44.16 35.29
C GLU A 94 -11.92 -45.02 36.52
N ALA A 95 -11.95 -44.43 37.70
CA ALA A 95 -12.24 -45.14 38.94
C ALA A 95 -13.65 -45.76 38.93
N SER A 96 -14.66 -45.01 38.42
CA SER A 96 -16.02 -45.53 38.27
C SER A 96 -16.10 -46.69 37.28
N LEU A 97 -15.38 -46.64 36.19
CA LEU A 97 -15.26 -47.73 35.21
C LEU A 97 -14.61 -48.95 35.81
N SER A 98 -13.50 -48.80 36.57
CA SER A 98 -12.83 -49.89 37.27
C SER A 98 -13.75 -50.56 38.25
N SER A 99 -14.48 -49.79 39.06
CA SER A 99 -15.44 -50.33 40.04
C SER A 99 -16.59 -51.12 39.35
N ALA A 100 -17.15 -50.59 38.24
CA ALA A 100 -18.17 -51.29 37.49
C ALA A 100 -17.70 -52.60 36.83
N ARG A 101 -16.45 -52.66 36.39
CA ARG A 101 -15.80 -53.88 35.88
C ARG A 101 -15.67 -54.97 36.99
N ASP A 102 -15.20 -54.56 38.17
CA ASP A 102 -15.06 -55.46 39.26
C ASP A 102 -16.40 -56.00 39.81
N ASP A 103 -17.42 -55.11 39.80
CA ASP A 103 -18.79 -55.51 40.13
C ASP A 103 -19.36 -56.55 39.15
N LEU A 104 -19.19 -56.32 37.85
CA LEU A 104 -19.62 -57.30 36.84
C LEU A 104 -18.92 -58.63 37.03
N ARG A 105 -17.58 -58.65 37.18
CA ARG A 105 -16.79 -59.87 37.38
C ARG A 105 -17.31 -60.64 38.60
N ARG A 106 -17.65 -59.95 39.69
CA ARG A 106 -18.21 -60.51 40.90
C ARG A 106 -19.60 -61.14 40.65
N MET A 107 -20.47 -60.41 39.93
CA MET A 107 -21.80 -60.92 39.59
C MET A 107 -21.74 -62.13 38.65
N GLU A 108 -20.80 -62.19 37.71
CA GLU A 108 -20.59 -63.33 36.83
C GLU A 108 -20.17 -64.57 37.63
N THR A 109 -19.27 -64.39 38.60
CA THR A 109 -18.84 -65.51 39.51
C THR A 109 -20.01 -66.02 40.39
N LEU A 110 -20.83 -65.13 40.94
CA LEU A 110 -21.98 -65.48 41.77
C LEU A 110 -23.11 -66.08 40.90
N SER A 111 -23.30 -65.64 39.67
CA SER A 111 -24.29 -66.23 38.75
C SER A 111 -23.89 -67.67 38.37
N ALA A 112 -22.59 -67.90 38.09
CA ALA A 112 -22.08 -69.23 37.76
C ALA A 112 -22.30 -70.24 38.95
N SER A 113 -22.35 -69.75 40.18
CA SER A 113 -22.66 -70.51 41.37
C SER A 113 -24.15 -70.52 41.75
N ALA A 114 -25.06 -70.07 40.84
CA ALA A 114 -26.46 -69.90 41.09
C ALA A 114 -26.84 -69.01 42.30
N SER A 115 -25.92 -68.12 42.71
CA SER A 115 -26.08 -67.26 43.90
C SER A 115 -26.51 -65.80 43.50
N ALA A 116 -26.61 -65.48 42.22
CA ALA A 116 -27.12 -64.24 41.73
C ALA A 116 -28.23 -64.47 40.65
N THR A 117 -29.20 -63.55 40.58
CA THR A 117 -30.25 -63.59 39.59
C THR A 117 -29.77 -63.04 38.25
N GLN A 118 -30.39 -63.49 37.15
CA GLN A 118 -30.12 -62.95 35.80
C GLN A 118 -30.29 -61.44 35.76
N LYS A 119 -31.30 -60.90 36.45
CA LYS A 119 -31.55 -59.45 36.52
C LYS A 119 -30.34 -58.70 37.14
N GLN A 120 -29.75 -59.23 38.22
CA GLN A 120 -28.59 -58.62 38.85
C GLN A 120 -27.36 -58.63 37.96
N LEU A 121 -27.17 -59.69 37.16
CA LEU A 121 -26.12 -59.78 36.17
C LEU A 121 -26.32 -58.73 35.06
N ASP A 122 -27.53 -58.57 34.53
CA ASP A 122 -27.87 -57.62 33.47
C ASP A 122 -27.78 -56.17 33.95
N ASP A 123 -28.17 -55.90 35.23
CA ASP A 123 -27.98 -54.58 35.87
C ASP A 123 -26.48 -54.21 36.00
N ALA A 124 -25.61 -55.20 36.33
CA ALA A 124 -24.17 -54.97 36.41
C ALA A 124 -23.55 -54.73 35.03
N ARG A 125 -23.98 -55.44 33.99
CA ARG A 125 -23.58 -55.18 32.60
C ARG A 125 -23.98 -53.78 32.14
N THR A 126 -25.19 -53.35 32.43
CA THR A 126 -25.72 -52.02 32.08
C THR A 126 -24.87 -50.92 32.75
N ARG A 127 -24.53 -51.07 34.05
CA ARG A 127 -23.69 -50.13 34.77
C ARG A 127 -22.28 -50.05 34.17
N LEU A 128 -21.68 -51.17 33.75
CA LEU A 128 -20.41 -51.19 33.09
C LEU A 128 -20.46 -50.38 31.77
N VAL A 129 -21.46 -50.63 30.93
CA VAL A 129 -21.62 -49.90 29.65
C VAL A 129 -21.77 -48.40 29.86
N LEU A 130 -22.60 -47.97 30.84
CA LEU A 130 -22.75 -46.54 31.17
C LEU A 130 -21.46 -45.89 31.67
N ALA A 131 -20.71 -46.58 32.55
CA ALA A 131 -19.43 -46.08 33.04
C ALA A 131 -18.37 -46.00 31.94
N GLU A 132 -18.35 -47.00 31.05
CA GLU A 132 -17.45 -47.00 29.87
C GLU A 132 -17.76 -45.88 28.90
N GLN A 133 -19.02 -45.64 28.54
CA GLN A 133 -19.44 -44.55 27.68
C GLN A 133 -19.14 -43.18 28.28
N SER A 134 -19.31 -43.04 29.62
CA SER A 134 -18.95 -41.80 30.34
C SER A 134 -17.41 -41.55 30.30
N TYR A 135 -16.59 -42.55 30.54
CA TYR A 135 -15.14 -42.44 30.44
C TYR A 135 -14.69 -42.13 29.04
N LEU A 136 -15.20 -42.83 28.03
CA LEU A 136 -14.87 -42.61 26.62
C LEU A 136 -15.24 -41.20 26.16
N LYS A 137 -16.41 -40.70 26.60
CA LYS A 137 -16.86 -39.33 26.30
C LYS A 137 -15.88 -38.29 26.85
N LEU A 138 -15.47 -38.42 28.11
CA LEU A 138 -14.49 -37.50 28.73
C LEU A 138 -13.11 -37.61 28.08
N LYS A 139 -12.67 -38.85 27.79
CA LYS A 139 -11.38 -39.15 27.16
C LYS A 139 -11.33 -38.61 25.72
N ALA A 140 -12.42 -38.63 24.99
CA ALA A 140 -12.51 -38.01 23.63
C ALA A 140 -12.33 -36.50 23.67
N GLY A 141 -12.58 -35.84 24.82
CA GLY A 141 -12.43 -34.41 24.99
C GLY A 141 -13.48 -33.58 24.22
N THR A 142 -13.08 -32.38 23.84
CA THR A 142 -13.91 -31.49 23.07
C THR A 142 -14.02 -31.99 21.63
N ARG A 143 -15.18 -31.86 21.00
CA ARG A 143 -15.39 -32.24 19.60
C ARG A 143 -14.49 -31.42 18.70
N GLY A 144 -13.99 -32.01 17.61
CA GLY A 144 -13.16 -31.34 16.64
C GLY A 144 -13.79 -30.06 16.07
N GLU A 145 -15.11 -30.13 15.80
CA GLU A 145 -15.88 -29.00 15.27
C GLU A 145 -15.95 -27.82 16.25
N ASP A 146 -16.05 -28.11 17.55
CA ASP A 146 -16.07 -27.06 18.60
C ASP A 146 -14.70 -26.39 18.72
N VAL A 147 -13.62 -27.18 18.58
CA VAL A 147 -12.24 -26.66 18.54
C VAL A 147 -12.03 -25.78 17.29
N GLU A 148 -12.48 -26.22 16.12
CA GLU A 148 -12.40 -25.44 14.87
C GLU A 148 -13.23 -24.16 14.98
N ALA A 149 -14.41 -24.21 15.57
CA ALA A 149 -15.24 -23.02 15.81
C ALA A 149 -14.54 -22.01 16.74
N ALA A 150 -13.91 -22.51 17.82
CA ALA A 150 -13.15 -21.66 18.75
C ALA A 150 -11.89 -21.06 18.08
N ARG A 151 -11.22 -21.83 17.18
CA ARG A 151 -10.10 -21.35 16.38
C ARG A 151 -10.53 -20.24 15.43
N ALA A 152 -11.62 -20.44 14.69
CA ALA A 152 -12.16 -19.44 13.77
C ALA A 152 -12.52 -18.13 14.50
N ARG A 153 -13.12 -18.21 15.70
CA ARG A 153 -13.43 -17.03 16.51
C ARG A 153 -12.17 -16.29 16.95
N ARG A 154 -11.11 -17.04 17.36
CA ARG A 154 -9.83 -16.43 17.70
C ARG A 154 -9.20 -15.72 16.51
N ASP A 155 -9.21 -16.34 15.32
CA ASP A 155 -8.66 -15.77 14.10
C ASP A 155 -9.40 -14.52 13.67
N GLN A 156 -10.74 -14.53 13.77
CA GLN A 156 -11.58 -13.35 13.54
C GLN A 156 -11.21 -12.19 14.49
N ALA A 157 -11.05 -12.47 15.79
CA ALA A 157 -10.69 -11.45 16.76
C ALA A 157 -9.27 -10.90 16.53
N VAL A 158 -8.32 -11.74 16.13
CA VAL A 158 -6.96 -11.30 15.75
C VAL A 158 -7.00 -10.40 14.53
N ALA A 159 -7.77 -10.76 13.49
CA ALA A 159 -7.92 -9.93 12.30
C ALA A 159 -8.53 -8.55 12.60
N GLN A 160 -9.43 -8.45 13.59
CA GLN A 160 -9.97 -7.16 14.04
C GLN A 160 -8.88 -6.29 14.70
N VAL A 161 -8.00 -6.89 15.51
CA VAL A 161 -6.83 -6.19 16.09
C VAL A 161 -5.92 -5.66 14.99
N ASP A 162 -5.59 -6.49 14.00
CA ASP A 162 -4.68 -6.11 12.91
C ASP A 162 -5.28 -5.00 12.04
N ALA A 163 -6.59 -5.04 11.75
CA ALA A 163 -7.29 -3.99 11.02
C ALA A 163 -7.24 -2.63 11.75
N LEU A 164 -7.36 -2.64 13.08
CA LEU A 164 -7.32 -1.41 13.86
C LEU A 164 -5.90 -0.88 14.03
N ARG A 165 -4.90 -1.75 14.16
CA ARG A 165 -3.48 -1.36 14.13
C ARG A 165 -3.13 -0.68 12.81
N LYS A 166 -3.61 -1.24 11.69
CA LYS A 166 -3.42 -0.63 10.38
C LYS A 166 -4.01 0.79 10.30
N LYS A 167 -5.19 1.03 10.88
CA LYS A 167 -5.77 2.38 10.97
C LYS A 167 -4.90 3.33 11.79
N LEU A 168 -4.32 2.85 12.90
CA LEU A 168 -3.41 3.64 13.72
C LEU A 168 -2.11 3.99 13.01
N ASP A 169 -1.58 3.06 12.20
CA ASP A 169 -0.41 3.31 11.36
C ASP A 169 -0.75 4.33 10.25
N ASP A 170 -1.93 4.22 9.64
CA ASP A 170 -2.38 5.13 8.59
C ASP A 170 -2.71 6.55 9.10
N ALA A 171 -2.87 6.74 10.42
CA ALA A 171 -2.99 8.06 11.05
C ALA A 171 -1.63 8.80 11.16
N VAL A 172 -0.52 8.09 10.99
CA VAL A 172 0.81 8.67 10.79
C VAL A 172 1.05 8.82 9.30
N VAL A 173 0.86 10.01 8.77
CA VAL A 173 1.03 10.26 7.33
C VAL A 173 2.51 10.46 7.02
N VAL A 174 3.05 9.62 6.15
CA VAL A 174 4.45 9.66 5.75
C VAL A 174 4.61 9.97 4.27
N ALA A 175 5.76 10.55 3.90
CA ALA A 175 6.11 10.82 2.52
C ALA A 175 6.29 9.50 1.73
N PRO A 176 5.54 9.26 0.65
CA PRO A 176 5.66 8.04 -0.16
C PRO A 176 6.93 8.05 -1.03
N VAL A 177 7.43 9.23 -1.35
CA VAL A 177 8.59 9.48 -2.20
C VAL A 177 9.46 10.59 -1.63
N ARG A 178 10.70 10.68 -2.08
CA ARG A 178 11.56 11.85 -1.83
C ARG A 178 11.10 13.00 -2.72
N GLY A 179 11.06 14.22 -2.18
CA GLY A 179 10.65 15.40 -2.93
C GLY A 179 10.67 16.67 -2.10
N THR A 180 10.10 17.73 -2.68
CA THR A 180 9.88 19.00 -2.00
C THR A 180 8.37 19.25 -1.88
N VAL A 181 7.92 19.74 -0.75
CA VAL A 181 6.52 20.14 -0.53
C VAL A 181 6.24 21.38 -1.39
N THR A 182 5.31 21.26 -2.34
CA THR A 182 4.91 22.35 -3.23
C THR A 182 3.53 22.90 -2.92
N GLY A 183 2.77 22.22 -2.07
CA GLY A 183 1.48 22.71 -1.62
C GLY A 183 1.04 21.99 -0.35
N LYS A 184 0.42 22.75 0.52
CA LYS A 184 -0.17 22.32 1.76
C LYS A 184 -1.66 22.64 1.70
N SER A 185 -2.51 21.63 1.81
CA SER A 185 -3.97 21.76 1.68
C SER A 185 -4.68 21.73 3.04
N VAL A 186 -3.92 21.65 4.13
CA VAL A 186 -4.46 21.45 5.49
C VAL A 186 -3.58 22.15 6.54
N GLU A 187 -4.18 22.47 7.69
CA GLU A 187 -3.50 23.08 8.86
C GLU A 187 -3.70 22.24 10.13
N GLU A 188 -2.88 22.50 11.16
CA GLU A 188 -3.08 21.92 12.51
C GLU A 188 -4.44 22.32 13.07
N GLY A 189 -5.15 21.36 13.68
CA GLY A 189 -6.50 21.55 14.20
C GLY A 189 -7.63 21.34 13.18
N GLU A 190 -7.32 21.19 11.88
CA GLU A 190 -8.33 20.88 10.88
C GLU A 190 -8.74 19.41 10.90
N THR A 191 -10.01 19.15 10.61
CA THR A 191 -10.54 17.80 10.47
C THR A 191 -10.52 17.37 9.01
N VAL A 192 -9.87 16.22 8.74
CA VAL A 192 -9.79 15.65 7.40
C VAL A 192 -10.64 14.39 7.25
N GLN A 193 -11.08 14.14 6.03
CA GLN A 193 -11.80 12.92 5.65
C GLN A 193 -10.89 11.97 4.88
N PRO A 194 -11.15 10.65 4.90
CA PRO A 194 -10.43 9.71 4.05
C PRO A 194 -10.50 10.10 2.58
N GLY A 195 -9.36 10.13 1.89
CA GLY A 195 -9.22 10.60 0.51
C GLY A 195 -8.95 12.09 0.35
N GLY A 196 -9.08 12.89 1.41
CA GLY A 196 -8.75 14.32 1.39
C GLY A 196 -7.26 14.55 1.08
N ALA A 197 -6.96 15.50 0.19
CA ALA A 197 -5.59 15.91 -0.11
C ALA A 197 -4.98 16.62 1.10
N LEU A 198 -3.78 16.25 1.47
CA LEU A 198 -3.05 16.79 2.61
C LEU A 198 -1.89 17.66 2.17
N VAL A 199 -0.96 17.05 1.42
CA VAL A 199 0.30 17.67 1.02
C VAL A 199 0.59 17.26 -0.42
N LYS A 200 1.10 18.19 -1.22
CA LYS A 200 1.59 17.95 -2.57
C LYS A 200 3.11 17.91 -2.56
N LEU A 201 3.70 16.82 -3.04
CA LEU A 201 5.13 16.64 -3.17
C LEU A 201 5.53 16.71 -4.64
N SER A 202 6.56 17.48 -4.95
CA SER A 202 7.15 17.56 -6.29
C SER A 202 8.53 16.89 -6.31
N LEU A 203 8.74 16.02 -7.29
CA LEU A 203 10.00 15.33 -7.52
C LEU A 203 10.87 16.20 -8.41
N LEU A 204 11.74 17.03 -7.79
CA LEU A 204 12.56 18.00 -8.52
C LEU A 204 13.90 17.47 -9.03
N GLU A 205 14.31 16.25 -8.67
CA GLU A 205 15.59 15.66 -9.15
C GLU A 205 15.57 15.35 -10.64
N LYS A 206 14.39 15.06 -11.17
CA LYS A 206 14.13 14.87 -12.58
C LYS A 206 12.94 15.71 -12.97
N VAL A 207 13.11 16.48 -14.00
CA VAL A 207 12.06 17.32 -14.57
C VAL A 207 11.80 16.94 -16.01
N HIS A 208 10.62 17.31 -16.50
CA HIS A 208 10.23 17.09 -17.88
C HIS A 208 10.02 18.45 -18.53
N LEU A 209 10.54 18.62 -19.73
CA LEU A 209 10.15 19.71 -20.59
C LEU A 209 9.15 19.18 -21.61
N MET A 210 7.94 19.75 -21.61
CA MET A 210 6.93 19.44 -22.61
C MET A 210 7.05 20.45 -23.73
N ILE A 211 7.50 19.99 -24.89
CA ILE A 211 7.60 20.80 -26.12
C ILE A 211 6.60 20.30 -27.15
N TYR A 212 6.34 21.15 -28.14
CA TYR A 212 5.41 20.84 -29.21
C TYR A 212 6.11 21.00 -30.55
N VAL A 213 6.07 19.93 -31.36
CA VAL A 213 6.66 19.91 -32.71
C VAL A 213 5.59 19.74 -33.77
N THR A 214 5.81 20.30 -34.95
CA THR A 214 4.89 20.15 -36.09
C THR A 214 5.00 18.74 -36.70
N GLU A 215 3.99 18.35 -37.51
CA GLU A 215 4.00 17.07 -38.23
C GLU A 215 5.25 16.90 -39.11
N VAL A 216 5.71 17.98 -39.74
CA VAL A 216 6.89 17.97 -40.62
C VAL A 216 8.17 17.68 -39.81
N GLU A 217 8.31 18.31 -38.66
CA GLU A 217 9.47 18.16 -37.76
C GLU A 217 9.46 16.80 -37.05
N LEU A 218 8.27 16.20 -36.84
CA LEU A 218 8.10 14.93 -36.16
C LEU A 218 8.86 13.79 -36.85
N ALA A 219 9.04 13.85 -38.19
CA ALA A 219 9.76 12.84 -38.95
C ALA A 219 11.22 12.68 -38.50
N ASP A 220 11.84 13.74 -37.98
CA ASP A 220 13.23 13.78 -37.52
C ASP A 220 13.40 13.64 -36.02
N VAL A 221 12.27 13.49 -35.25
CA VAL A 221 12.26 13.35 -33.80
C VAL A 221 12.12 11.89 -33.40
N LYS A 222 13.02 11.39 -32.54
CA LYS A 222 13.05 9.99 -32.11
C LYS A 222 13.20 9.88 -30.59
N ILE A 223 12.57 8.87 -30.01
CA ILE A 223 12.78 8.52 -28.60
C ILE A 223 14.25 8.14 -28.38
N GLY A 224 14.84 8.64 -27.31
CA GLY A 224 16.26 8.47 -26.96
C GLY A 224 17.19 9.52 -27.54
N GLN A 225 16.69 10.45 -28.36
CA GLN A 225 17.47 11.52 -28.96
C GLN A 225 17.85 12.57 -27.91
N GLY A 226 19.09 13.09 -27.99
CA GLY A 226 19.60 14.13 -27.12
C GLY A 226 18.99 15.50 -27.44
N VAL A 227 18.76 16.28 -26.40
CA VAL A 227 18.18 17.63 -26.50
C VAL A 227 18.97 18.56 -25.60
N LYS A 228 19.28 19.77 -26.11
CA LYS A 228 19.84 20.85 -25.30
C LYS A 228 18.72 21.77 -24.86
N ILE A 229 18.53 21.88 -23.54
CA ILE A 229 17.51 22.74 -22.94
C ILE A 229 18.19 24.02 -22.48
N SER A 230 17.59 25.18 -22.80
CA SER A 230 18.01 26.50 -22.32
C SER A 230 16.85 27.20 -21.65
N ILE A 231 17.14 27.99 -20.63
CA ILE A 231 16.15 28.80 -19.89
C ILE A 231 16.67 30.23 -19.75
N ASP A 232 15.78 31.20 -19.81
CA ASP A 232 16.14 32.63 -19.73
C ASP A 232 16.77 33.02 -18.40
N ALA A 233 16.41 32.31 -17.31
CA ALA A 233 16.94 32.55 -15.98
C ALA A 233 18.46 32.30 -15.86
N TYR A 234 19.05 31.50 -16.76
CA TYR A 234 20.50 31.19 -16.78
C TYR A 234 21.07 31.31 -18.19
N PRO A 235 21.28 32.54 -18.68
CA PRO A 235 21.79 32.79 -20.03
C PRO A 235 23.15 32.11 -20.27
N GLY A 236 23.26 31.40 -21.38
CA GLY A 236 24.49 30.69 -21.75
C GLY A 236 24.71 29.32 -21.07
N ARG A 237 23.82 28.89 -20.17
CA ARG A 237 23.85 27.55 -19.59
C ARG A 237 22.83 26.66 -20.31
N THR A 238 23.26 25.49 -20.75
CA THR A 238 22.42 24.45 -21.32
C THR A 238 22.32 23.25 -20.41
N PHE A 239 21.15 22.62 -20.37
CA PHE A 239 20.87 21.42 -19.58
C PHE A 239 20.65 20.27 -20.57
N PRO A 240 21.37 19.15 -20.42
CA PRO A 240 21.15 17.99 -21.27
C PRO A 240 19.83 17.31 -20.94
N GLY A 241 19.05 17.00 -21.96
CA GLY A 241 17.82 16.26 -21.87
C GLY A 241 17.77 15.13 -22.88
N THR A 242 16.83 14.22 -22.69
CA THR A 242 16.58 13.08 -23.60
C THR A 242 15.09 12.95 -23.87
N ILE A 243 14.71 12.73 -25.12
CA ILE A 243 13.32 12.50 -25.51
C ILE A 243 12.88 11.14 -24.97
N THR A 244 11.87 11.13 -24.10
CA THR A 244 11.35 9.92 -23.46
C THR A 244 9.98 9.53 -23.98
N TYR A 245 9.22 10.46 -24.55
CA TYR A 245 7.87 10.20 -25.04
C TYR A 245 7.52 11.15 -26.18
N ILE A 246 6.79 10.63 -27.17
CA ILE A 246 6.21 11.36 -28.26
C ILE A 246 4.72 11.02 -28.29
N SER A 247 3.85 12.05 -28.26
CA SER A 247 2.40 11.83 -28.29
C SER A 247 1.98 11.15 -29.60
N PRO A 248 1.19 10.06 -29.54
CA PRO A 248 0.65 9.41 -30.74
C PRO A 248 -0.53 10.17 -31.35
N ALA A 249 -1.05 11.17 -30.66
CA ALA A 249 -2.18 11.98 -31.11
C ALA A 249 -1.75 13.44 -31.27
N ALA A 250 -2.18 14.05 -32.36
CA ALA A 250 -1.99 15.48 -32.58
C ALA A 250 -2.90 16.27 -31.63
N GLU A 251 -2.39 17.38 -31.14
CA GLU A 251 -3.11 18.35 -30.32
C GLU A 251 -3.15 19.70 -31.03
N PHE A 252 -4.15 20.52 -30.69
CA PHE A 252 -4.11 21.92 -31.11
C PHE A 252 -3.11 22.69 -30.25
N THR A 253 -2.36 23.60 -30.87
CA THR A 253 -1.37 24.41 -30.14
C THR A 253 -1.97 25.01 -28.87
N PRO A 254 -1.29 24.85 -27.70
CA PRO A 254 -1.75 25.44 -26.43
C PRO A 254 -1.95 26.98 -26.57
N ARG A 255 -2.90 27.54 -25.84
CA ARG A 255 -3.33 28.95 -25.92
C ARG A 255 -2.26 30.01 -25.66
N ASN A 256 -1.04 29.65 -25.31
CA ASN A 256 0.05 30.59 -24.98
C ASN A 256 0.83 31.15 -26.20
N ILE A 257 0.44 30.81 -27.42
CA ILE A 257 1.12 31.28 -28.64
C ILE A 257 0.51 32.60 -29.10
N GLN A 258 1.37 33.62 -29.35
CA GLN A 258 1.01 35.01 -29.53
C GLN A 258 0.42 35.37 -30.90
N THR A 259 0.54 34.50 -31.93
CA THR A 259 0.06 34.78 -33.28
C THR A 259 -1.20 34.00 -33.66
N LYS A 260 -2.11 34.58 -34.41
CA LYS A 260 -3.35 33.94 -34.87
C LYS A 260 -3.11 32.78 -35.84
N GLU A 261 -2.03 32.81 -36.59
CA GLU A 261 -1.67 31.82 -37.62
C GLU A 261 -1.11 30.54 -37.04
N ASP A 262 -0.47 30.61 -35.87
CA ASP A 262 0.09 29.44 -35.18
C ASP A 262 -0.93 28.68 -34.31
N ARG A 263 -2.09 29.28 -34.04
CA ARG A 263 -3.15 28.64 -33.20
C ARG A 263 -3.93 27.53 -33.91
N THR A 264 -3.75 27.36 -35.19
CA THR A 264 -4.50 26.39 -36.03
C THR A 264 -3.63 25.21 -36.47
N LYS A 265 -2.35 25.19 -36.14
CA LYS A 265 -1.48 24.09 -36.56
C LYS A 265 -1.64 22.89 -35.57
N LEU A 266 -1.76 21.70 -36.16
CA LEU A 266 -1.67 20.45 -35.41
C LEU A 266 -0.21 20.25 -35.00
N VAL A 267 -0.01 19.98 -33.72
CA VAL A 267 1.31 19.72 -33.12
C VAL A 267 1.30 18.43 -32.34
N PHE A 268 2.46 17.86 -32.17
CA PHE A 268 2.65 16.65 -31.37
C PHE A 268 3.44 17.00 -30.10
N GLY A 269 2.93 16.60 -28.95
CA GLY A 269 3.63 16.75 -27.69
C GLY A 269 4.83 15.82 -27.59
N VAL A 270 5.99 16.38 -27.27
CA VAL A 270 7.23 15.63 -27.05
C VAL A 270 7.71 15.93 -25.64
N LYS A 271 7.91 14.85 -24.85
CA LYS A 271 8.41 14.96 -23.49
C LYS A 271 9.91 14.70 -23.47
N VAL A 272 10.64 15.67 -22.96
CA VAL A 272 12.09 15.62 -22.78
C VAL A 272 12.38 15.51 -21.28
N GLU A 273 13.04 14.43 -20.84
CA GLU A 273 13.48 14.26 -19.45
C GLU A 273 14.86 14.90 -19.27
N ALA A 274 15.02 15.70 -18.21
CA ALA A 274 16.29 16.28 -17.83
C ALA A 274 16.61 16.01 -16.36
N ALA A 275 17.87 15.69 -16.07
CA ALA A 275 18.37 15.63 -14.72
C ALA A 275 18.48 17.04 -14.13
N ASN A 276 18.08 17.23 -12.88
CA ASN A 276 18.04 18.51 -12.19
C ASN A 276 18.63 18.39 -10.76
N SER A 277 19.83 17.84 -10.67
CA SER A 277 20.54 17.64 -9.39
C SER A 277 20.76 18.95 -8.62
N ASP A 278 20.95 20.05 -9.35
CA ASP A 278 21.19 21.37 -8.77
C ASP A 278 19.89 22.11 -8.40
N HIS A 279 18.71 21.53 -8.68
CA HIS A 279 17.39 22.11 -8.46
C HIS A 279 17.18 23.52 -9.10
N LEU A 280 17.88 23.79 -10.20
CA LEU A 280 17.80 25.06 -10.91
C LEU A 280 16.56 25.14 -11.80
N LEU A 281 16.16 24.00 -12.37
CA LEU A 281 14.95 23.90 -13.19
C LEU A 281 13.74 23.75 -12.27
N LYS A 282 12.81 24.71 -12.33
CA LYS A 282 11.59 24.69 -11.52
C LYS A 282 10.36 24.47 -12.42
N ALA A 283 9.38 23.75 -11.89
CA ALA A 283 8.11 23.58 -12.55
C ALA A 283 7.47 24.95 -12.87
N GLY A 284 6.91 25.08 -14.07
CA GLY A 284 6.33 26.32 -14.56
C GLY A 284 7.30 27.25 -15.29
N MET A 285 8.61 26.98 -15.29
CA MET A 285 9.58 27.78 -16.06
C MET A 285 9.42 27.53 -17.57
N PRO A 286 9.36 28.59 -18.40
CA PRO A 286 9.51 28.45 -19.83
C PRO A 286 10.92 28.02 -20.19
N ALA A 287 11.06 27.18 -21.20
CA ALA A 287 12.35 26.70 -21.68
C ALA A 287 12.31 26.44 -23.18
N ASP A 288 13.47 26.63 -23.82
CA ASP A 288 13.66 26.30 -25.21
C ASP A 288 14.46 25.00 -25.31
N ALA A 289 14.09 24.17 -26.26
CA ALA A 289 14.74 22.92 -26.57
C ALA A 289 15.32 22.96 -27.98
N VAL A 290 16.57 22.59 -28.10
CA VAL A 290 17.23 22.36 -29.40
C VAL A 290 17.46 20.86 -29.54
N ILE A 291 16.74 20.23 -30.46
CA ILE A 291 16.87 18.81 -30.77
C ILE A 291 17.97 18.68 -31.83
N GLU A 292 19.02 17.91 -31.55
CA GLU A 292 20.12 17.67 -32.48
C GLU A 292 19.63 16.72 -33.58
N ALA A 293 19.90 17.07 -34.83
CA ALA A 293 19.54 16.19 -35.96
C ALA A 293 20.16 14.80 -35.79
N ALA A 294 19.40 13.75 -36.08
CA ALA A 294 19.88 12.35 -35.99
C ALA A 294 21.00 12.13 -37.00
N GLY A 295 22.24 12.42 -36.64
CA GLY A 295 23.39 12.26 -37.53
C GLY A 295 24.67 12.95 -37.08
N SER A 296 24.73 13.68 -35.98
CA SER A 296 25.97 14.28 -35.49
C SER A 296 26.67 13.33 -34.52
N PRO A 297 27.84 12.76 -34.85
CA PRO A 297 28.59 11.88 -33.95
C PRO A 297 29.48 12.71 -33.01
N ASP A 298 28.92 13.34 -32.01
CA ASP A 298 29.71 13.99 -30.95
C ASP A 298 29.17 13.68 -29.54
N ALA A 299 29.08 12.37 -29.24
CA ALA A 299 28.75 11.88 -27.91
C ALA A 299 29.77 10.82 -27.44
N ALA A 300 31.09 11.12 -27.62
CA ALA A 300 32.16 10.35 -26.99
C ALA A 300 33.47 11.18 -26.96
N ARG A 301 33.54 12.11 -26.03
CA ARG A 301 34.86 12.55 -25.48
C ARG A 301 34.70 13.08 -24.07
#